data_65093d8f918534beb070fb162307e0d9
#
_entry.id   65093d8f918534beb070fb162307e0d9
#
_cell.length_a   1.000
_cell.length_b   1.000
_cell.length_c   1.000
_cell.angle_alpha   90.00
_cell.angle_beta   90.00
_cell.angle_gamma   90.00
#
_symmetry.space_group_name_H-M   'P 1'
#
loop_
_entity.id
_entity.type
_entity.pdbx_description
1 polymer ?
#
loop_
_entity_poly.entity_id
_entity_poly.type
_entity_poly.pdbx_seq_one_letter_code
_entity_poly.pdbx_strand_id
1 'polypeptide(L)'
;MGGLLSLFWGKECNILMVGLDNGGKTTILYKLNVDEVVATAPTLGFNVEQVKYGSVTFTVWDVGGQKRVRHLWRQHYAQAQGLIFVVDSNDPDRMDEAKEELQGLLGEDVLQDTVVLVLANKQDMPKSLKEEALREALGLATVKQKLRLQLACAL
;
A
#
# COMPACT_ATOMS: atom_id res chain seq x y z
N MET A 1 3.17 7.70 -10.87
CA MET A 1 2.81 8.20 -9.51
C MET A 1 2.52 9.70 -9.45
N GLY A 2 3.03 10.51 -10.37
CA GLY A 2 2.85 11.97 -10.35
C GLY A 2 1.40 12.47 -10.33
N GLY A 3 0.47 11.77 -11.00
CA GLY A 3 -0.93 12.19 -11.09
C GLY A 3 -1.73 12.05 -9.80
N LEU A 4 -1.44 11.07 -8.93
CA LEU A 4 -2.12 10.90 -7.65
C LEU A 4 -1.54 11.85 -6.58
N LEU A 5 -0.21 11.99 -6.56
CA LEU A 5 0.48 12.89 -5.64
C LEU A 5 0.21 14.37 -5.95
N SER A 6 -0.04 14.71 -7.23
CA SER A 6 -0.35 16.08 -7.62
C SER A 6 -1.68 16.60 -7.03
N LEU A 7 -2.62 15.73 -6.72
CA LEU A 7 -3.88 16.09 -6.05
C LEU A 7 -3.66 16.60 -4.62
N PHE A 8 -2.54 16.25 -4.01
CA PHE A 8 -2.21 16.58 -2.62
C PHE A 8 -1.07 17.62 -2.51
N TRP A 9 -0.60 18.12 -3.65
CA TRP A 9 0.51 19.09 -3.68
C TRP A 9 0.15 20.36 -2.92
N GLY A 10 0.97 20.69 -1.92
CA GLY A 10 0.80 21.89 -1.09
C GLY A 10 -0.09 21.73 0.14
N LYS A 11 -0.66 20.53 0.38
CA LYS A 11 -1.38 20.21 1.62
C LYS A 11 -0.67 19.08 2.34
N GLU A 12 -0.63 19.13 3.67
CA GLU A 12 -0.19 17.97 4.44
C GLU A 12 -1.13 16.78 4.18
N CYS A 13 -0.55 15.66 3.82
CA CYS A 13 -1.28 14.46 3.45
C CYS A 13 -0.64 13.22 4.08
N ASN A 14 -1.46 12.36 4.64
CA ASN A 14 -1.04 11.07 5.17
C ASN A 14 -1.47 9.95 4.23
N ILE A 15 -0.49 9.20 3.75
CA ILE A 15 -0.67 8.03 2.89
C ILE A 15 -0.25 6.77 3.66
N LEU A 16 -1.14 5.79 3.70
CA LEU A 16 -0.78 4.46 4.17
C LEU A 16 -0.15 3.69 3.01
N MET A 17 1.04 3.14 3.21
CA MET A 17 1.67 2.22 2.27
C MET A 17 1.78 0.85 2.92
N VAL A 18 1.03 -0.09 2.44
CA VAL A 18 0.90 -1.43 3.01
C VAL A 18 1.08 -2.50 1.94
N GLY A 19 1.32 -3.70 2.37
CA GLY A 19 1.48 -4.86 1.50
C GLY A 19 2.21 -5.96 2.26
N LEU A 20 2.27 -7.14 1.68
CA LEU A 20 3.04 -8.24 2.24
C LEU A 20 4.54 -7.89 2.26
N ASP A 21 5.28 -8.56 3.11
CA ASP A 21 6.74 -8.48 3.11
C ASP A 21 7.30 -8.84 1.72
N ASN A 22 8.45 -8.28 1.38
CA ASN A 22 9.11 -8.44 0.07
C ASN A 22 8.33 -7.90 -1.14
N GLY A 23 7.26 -7.14 -0.96
CA GLY A 23 6.52 -6.50 -2.06
C GLY A 23 7.28 -5.36 -2.75
N GLY A 24 8.31 -4.83 -2.09
CA GLY A 24 9.14 -3.74 -2.61
C GLY A 24 8.76 -2.35 -2.09
N LYS A 25 8.03 -2.25 -0.99
CA LYS A 25 7.61 -0.98 -0.38
C LYS A 25 8.80 -0.05 -0.10
N THR A 26 9.83 -0.56 0.57
CA THR A 26 11.05 0.20 0.87
C THR A 26 11.76 0.68 -0.40
N THR A 27 11.86 -0.18 -1.41
CA THR A 27 12.47 0.19 -2.69
C THR A 27 11.70 1.30 -3.38
N ILE A 28 10.36 1.27 -3.34
CA ILE A 28 9.51 2.34 -3.88
C ILE A 28 9.80 3.66 -3.17
N LEU A 29 9.92 3.66 -1.86
CA LEU A 29 10.24 4.87 -1.10
C LEU A 29 11.60 5.43 -1.46
N TYR A 30 12.63 4.60 -1.62
CA TYR A 30 13.94 5.04 -2.09
C TYR A 30 13.87 5.67 -3.50
N LYS A 31 13.05 5.13 -4.38
CA LYS A 31 12.84 5.72 -5.72
C LYS A 31 12.12 7.06 -5.67
N LEU A 32 11.32 7.31 -4.66
CA LEU A 32 10.67 8.59 -4.43
C LEU A 32 11.60 9.64 -3.82
N ASN A 33 12.85 9.27 -3.49
CA ASN A 33 13.81 10.15 -2.82
C ASN A 33 13.20 10.81 -1.58
N VAL A 34 12.72 9.98 -0.66
CA VAL A 34 12.12 10.48 0.59
C VAL A 34 13.13 11.34 1.36
N ASP A 35 12.67 12.48 1.84
CA ASP A 35 13.53 13.50 2.45
C ASP A 35 13.98 13.11 3.86
N GLU A 36 13.11 12.45 4.62
CA GLU A 36 13.34 12.20 6.04
C GLU A 36 12.57 10.99 6.55
N VAL A 37 13.21 10.18 7.37
CA VAL A 37 12.55 9.19 8.22
C VAL A 37 12.11 9.90 9.50
N VAL A 38 10.80 10.02 9.70
CA VAL A 38 10.21 10.80 10.80
C VAL A 38 10.12 9.99 12.10
N ALA A 39 9.77 8.72 11.99
CA ALA A 39 9.70 7.82 13.14
C ALA A 39 9.76 6.36 12.69
N THR A 40 10.53 5.57 13.43
CA THR A 40 10.42 4.12 13.44
C THR A 40 9.89 3.72 14.81
N ALA A 41 8.66 3.22 14.85
CA ALA A 41 8.09 2.71 16.09
C ALA A 41 7.92 1.19 15.98
N PRO A 42 8.86 0.38 16.53
CA PRO A 42 8.58 -1.02 16.76
C PRO A 42 7.55 -1.12 17.88
N THR A 43 6.27 -1.07 17.55
CA THR A 43 5.21 -1.25 18.53
C THR A 43 4.74 -2.70 18.45
N LEU A 44 4.94 -3.47 19.51
CA LEU A 44 4.46 -4.85 19.64
C LEU A 44 4.98 -5.83 18.57
N GLY A 45 6.25 -5.70 18.16
CA GLY A 45 6.86 -6.61 17.19
C GLY A 45 6.57 -6.29 15.73
N PHE A 46 5.95 -5.15 15.44
CA PHE A 46 5.68 -4.67 14.08
C PHE A 46 6.56 -3.47 13.75
N ASN A 47 7.12 -3.47 12.56
CA ASN A 47 7.86 -2.34 12.03
C ASN A 47 6.88 -1.39 11.33
N VAL A 48 6.61 -0.25 11.95
CA VAL A 48 5.95 0.88 11.32
C VAL A 48 6.98 1.94 11.06
N GLU A 49 7.10 2.36 9.84
CA GLU A 49 8.02 3.40 9.42
C GLU A 49 7.24 4.59 8.88
N GLN A 50 7.59 5.79 9.34
CA GLN A 50 7.04 7.02 8.78
C GLN A 50 8.14 7.77 8.04
N VAL A 51 7.89 8.10 6.78
CA VAL A 51 8.82 8.84 5.93
C VAL A 51 8.11 10.03 5.29
N LYS A 52 8.84 11.12 5.12
CA LYS A 52 8.35 12.33 4.46
C LYS A 52 8.90 12.47 3.06
N TYR A 53 8.02 12.92 2.17
CA TYR A 53 8.36 13.41 0.84
C TYR A 53 7.57 14.69 0.59
N GLY A 54 8.21 15.84 0.70
CA GLY A 54 7.53 17.14 0.66
C GLY A 54 6.48 17.27 1.75
N SER A 55 5.24 17.54 1.38
CA SER A 55 4.08 17.64 2.28
C SER A 55 3.38 16.30 2.54
N VAL A 56 3.88 15.21 1.95
CA VAL A 56 3.28 13.88 2.10
C VAL A 56 4.02 13.07 3.15
N THR A 57 3.28 12.53 4.10
CA THR A 57 3.80 11.54 5.06
C THR A 57 3.31 10.16 4.68
N PHE A 58 4.24 9.26 4.42
CA PHE A 58 3.94 7.84 4.22
C PHE A 58 4.10 7.10 5.53
N THR A 59 3.06 6.40 5.95
CA THR A 59 3.14 5.41 7.03
C THR A 59 3.18 4.03 6.39
N VAL A 60 4.25 3.30 6.60
CA VAL A 60 4.57 2.06 5.88
C VAL A 60 4.62 0.90 6.82
N TRP A 61 3.96 -0.21 6.49
CA TRP A 61 4.06 -1.46 7.23
C TRP A 61 3.74 -2.71 6.40
N ASP A 62 4.21 -3.84 6.89
CA ASP A 62 3.88 -5.16 6.36
C ASP A 62 2.60 -5.69 6.98
N VAL A 63 1.68 -6.23 6.17
CA VAL A 63 0.35 -6.65 6.64
C VAL A 63 0.19 -8.17 6.80
N GLY A 64 1.11 -8.98 6.35
CA GLY A 64 1.01 -10.43 6.42
C GLY A 64 0.88 -10.97 7.85
N GLY A 65 -0.02 -11.95 8.06
CA GLY A 65 -0.18 -12.68 9.31
C GLY A 65 -0.77 -11.89 10.49
N GLN A 66 -1.28 -10.70 10.28
CA GLN A 66 -1.59 -9.72 11.33
C GLN A 66 -3.08 -9.55 11.68
N LYS A 67 -3.92 -10.54 11.36
CA LYS A 67 -5.36 -10.46 11.66
C LYS A 67 -5.67 -10.10 13.13
N ARG A 68 -4.81 -10.54 14.07
CA ARG A 68 -5.00 -10.31 15.51
C ARG A 68 -4.70 -8.89 15.96
N VAL A 69 -3.99 -8.12 15.17
CA VAL A 69 -3.50 -6.79 15.57
C VAL A 69 -4.04 -5.66 14.71
N ARG A 70 -4.92 -5.95 13.75
CA ARG A 70 -5.54 -4.92 12.91
C ARG A 70 -6.24 -3.82 13.72
N HIS A 71 -6.83 -4.17 14.86
CA HIS A 71 -7.47 -3.19 15.72
C HIS A 71 -6.50 -2.13 16.28
N LEU A 72 -5.21 -2.46 16.39
CA LEU A 72 -4.17 -1.51 16.83
C LEU A 72 -3.83 -0.48 15.76
N TRP A 73 -4.16 -0.76 14.50
CA TRP A 73 -3.86 0.10 13.36
C TRP A 73 -4.97 1.08 13.00
N ARG A 74 -6.16 0.92 13.58
CA ARG A 74 -7.32 1.76 13.26
C ARG A 74 -7.07 3.25 13.44
N GLN A 75 -6.28 3.64 14.42
CA GLN A 75 -5.90 5.04 14.61
C GLN A 75 -5.08 5.59 13.43
N HIS A 76 -4.28 4.75 12.78
CA HIS A 76 -3.52 5.14 11.58
C HIS A 76 -4.45 5.23 10.36
N TYR A 77 -5.46 4.36 10.28
CA TYR A 77 -6.44 4.38 9.20
C TYR A 77 -7.27 5.68 9.21
N ALA A 78 -7.67 6.13 10.39
CA ALA A 78 -8.50 7.31 10.54
C ALA A 78 -7.83 8.61 10.05
N GLN A 79 -6.51 8.64 10.00
CA GLN A 79 -5.72 9.79 9.55
C GLN A 79 -5.33 9.72 8.07
N ALA A 80 -5.61 8.61 7.41
CA ALA A 80 -5.19 8.38 6.04
C ALA A 80 -6.13 9.05 5.02
N GLN A 81 -5.58 9.84 4.13
CA GLN A 81 -6.26 10.35 2.95
C GLN A 81 -6.13 9.42 1.75
N GLY A 82 -5.12 8.57 1.73
CA GLY A 82 -4.89 7.59 0.68
C GLY A 82 -4.30 6.30 1.20
N LEU A 83 -4.54 5.22 0.48
CA LEU A 83 -4.01 3.90 0.72
C LEU A 83 -3.25 3.43 -0.52
N ILE A 84 -1.99 3.08 -0.35
CA ILE A 84 -1.21 2.40 -1.39
C ILE A 84 -1.00 0.96 -0.94
N PHE A 85 -1.52 0.01 -1.71
CA PHE A 85 -1.30 -1.41 -1.49
C PHE A 85 -0.30 -1.94 -2.50
N VAL A 86 0.86 -2.38 -2.04
CA VAL A 86 1.94 -2.88 -2.89
C VAL A 86 1.88 -4.39 -2.98
N VAL A 87 1.79 -4.89 -4.21
CA VAL A 87 1.72 -6.32 -4.51
C VAL A 87 2.94 -6.74 -5.30
N ASP A 88 3.55 -7.84 -4.91
CA ASP A 88 4.55 -8.53 -5.73
C ASP A 88 3.84 -9.30 -6.85
N SER A 89 3.88 -8.76 -8.07
CA SER A 89 3.22 -9.39 -9.23
C SER A 89 3.86 -10.70 -9.66
N ASN A 90 5.07 -10.97 -9.21
CA ASN A 90 5.86 -12.17 -9.56
C ASN A 90 5.75 -13.29 -8.51
N ASP A 91 4.86 -13.14 -7.55
CA ASP A 91 4.65 -14.11 -6.48
C ASP A 91 3.20 -14.65 -6.49
N PRO A 92 2.86 -15.54 -7.45
CA PRO A 92 1.51 -16.07 -7.56
C PRO A 92 1.11 -16.92 -6.36
N ASP A 93 2.06 -17.53 -5.65
CA ASP A 93 1.79 -18.39 -4.49
C ASP A 93 1.22 -17.62 -3.29
N ARG A 94 1.54 -16.32 -3.19
CA ARG A 94 1.04 -15.44 -2.14
C ARG A 94 -0.07 -14.50 -2.58
N MET A 95 -0.60 -14.69 -3.78
CA MET A 95 -1.64 -13.79 -4.31
C MET A 95 -2.95 -13.89 -3.52
N ASP A 96 -3.33 -15.06 -3.05
CA ASP A 96 -4.50 -15.25 -2.20
C ASP A 96 -4.34 -14.56 -0.85
N GLU A 97 -3.15 -14.64 -0.26
CA GLU A 97 -2.83 -13.90 0.98
C GLU A 97 -2.92 -12.38 0.76
N ALA A 98 -2.34 -11.89 -0.34
CA ALA A 98 -2.43 -10.48 -0.71
C ALA A 98 -3.88 -10.01 -0.91
N LYS A 99 -4.68 -10.81 -1.60
CA LYS A 99 -6.12 -10.56 -1.76
C LYS A 99 -6.84 -10.46 -0.42
N GLU A 100 -6.61 -11.41 0.46
CA GLU A 100 -7.25 -11.46 1.77
C GLU A 100 -6.91 -10.22 2.60
N GLU A 101 -5.64 -9.81 2.61
CA GLU A 101 -5.20 -8.60 3.33
C GLU A 101 -5.79 -7.33 2.72
N LEU A 102 -5.77 -7.20 1.39
CA LEU A 102 -6.37 -6.06 0.70
C LEU A 102 -7.87 -5.95 0.97
N GLN A 103 -8.61 -7.05 0.78
CA GLN A 103 -10.06 -7.06 1.00
C GLN A 103 -10.40 -6.78 2.47
N GLY A 104 -9.60 -7.27 3.41
CA GLY A 104 -9.74 -6.97 4.82
C GLY A 104 -9.58 -5.48 5.13
N LEU A 105 -8.60 -4.82 4.53
CA LEU A 105 -8.41 -3.37 4.67
C LEU A 105 -9.56 -2.58 4.04
N LEU A 106 -9.97 -2.95 2.85
CA LEU A 106 -11.06 -2.27 2.14
C LEU A 106 -12.42 -2.46 2.82
N GLY A 107 -12.56 -3.47 3.66
CA GLY A 107 -13.74 -3.70 4.49
C GLY A 107 -13.80 -2.83 5.76
N GLU A 108 -12.72 -2.14 6.13
CA GLU A 108 -12.71 -1.27 7.31
C GLU A 108 -13.55 -0.01 7.07
N ASP A 109 -14.48 0.28 7.98
CA ASP A 109 -15.40 1.42 7.84
C ASP A 109 -14.67 2.76 7.67
N VAL A 110 -13.56 2.94 8.37
CA VAL A 110 -12.75 4.17 8.33
C VAL A 110 -12.04 4.40 6.99
N LEU A 111 -11.96 3.37 6.14
CA LEU A 111 -11.34 3.43 4.81
C LEU A 111 -12.34 3.49 3.66
N GLN A 112 -13.65 3.59 3.93
CA GLN A 112 -14.68 3.55 2.89
C GLN A 112 -14.56 4.68 1.86
N ASP A 113 -14.17 5.86 2.30
CA ASP A 113 -14.00 7.05 1.45
C ASP A 113 -12.54 7.30 1.03
N THR A 114 -11.64 6.40 1.39
CA THR A 114 -10.23 6.54 1.08
C THR A 114 -9.95 6.19 -0.38
N VAL A 115 -9.14 7.01 -1.04
CA VAL A 115 -8.64 6.69 -2.38
C VAL A 115 -7.60 5.58 -2.29
N VAL A 116 -7.73 4.56 -3.14
CA VAL A 116 -6.86 3.38 -3.11
C VAL A 116 -6.04 3.30 -4.41
N LEU A 117 -4.74 3.12 -4.25
CA LEU A 117 -3.82 2.78 -5.32
C LEU A 117 -3.23 1.40 -5.07
N VAL A 118 -3.47 0.46 -5.98
CA VAL A 118 -2.78 -0.82 -5.99
C VAL A 118 -1.57 -0.71 -6.91
N LEU A 119 -0.37 -0.85 -6.36
CA LEU A 119 0.87 -0.90 -7.13
C LEU A 119 1.28 -2.35 -7.34
N ALA A 120 1.12 -2.82 -8.57
CA ALA A 120 1.56 -4.13 -9.01
C ALA A 120 3.05 -4.07 -9.38
N ASN A 121 3.90 -4.27 -8.39
CA ASN A 121 5.34 -4.12 -8.48
C ASN A 121 6.03 -5.33 -9.14
N LYS A 122 7.30 -5.18 -9.45
CA LYS A 122 8.17 -6.19 -10.06
C LYS A 122 7.74 -6.63 -11.46
N GLN A 123 7.22 -5.69 -12.24
CA GLN A 123 6.78 -5.95 -13.62
C GLN A 123 7.93 -6.30 -14.59
N ASP A 124 9.16 -6.06 -14.19
CA ASP A 124 10.39 -6.51 -14.88
C ASP A 124 10.62 -8.03 -14.80
N MET A 125 10.00 -8.68 -13.82
CA MET A 125 10.17 -10.11 -13.59
C MET A 125 9.35 -10.95 -14.59
N PRO A 126 9.89 -12.11 -15.05
CA PRO A 126 9.30 -12.86 -16.17
C PRO A 126 7.93 -13.49 -15.88
N LYS A 127 7.63 -13.78 -14.62
CA LYS A 127 6.36 -14.41 -14.21
C LYS A 127 5.34 -13.42 -13.68
N SER A 128 5.60 -12.13 -13.81
CA SER A 128 4.71 -11.09 -13.31
C SER A 128 3.34 -11.13 -13.96
N LEU A 129 2.30 -11.20 -13.15
CA LEU A 129 0.92 -11.09 -13.60
C LEU A 129 0.66 -9.70 -14.17
N LYS A 130 -0.07 -9.66 -15.26
CA LYS A 130 -0.48 -8.39 -15.90
C LYS A 130 -1.81 -7.90 -15.37
N GLU A 131 -2.21 -6.72 -15.77
CA GLU A 131 -3.32 -5.97 -15.18
C GLU A 131 -4.60 -6.78 -15.04
N GLU A 132 -5.03 -7.46 -16.08
CA GLU A 132 -6.29 -8.19 -16.09
C GLU A 132 -6.28 -9.38 -15.10
N ALA A 133 -5.19 -10.17 -15.12
CA ALA A 133 -5.00 -11.27 -14.19
C ALA A 133 -4.91 -10.80 -12.74
N LEU A 134 -4.28 -9.66 -12.49
CA LEU A 134 -4.20 -9.05 -11.15
C LEU A 134 -5.54 -8.56 -10.65
N ARG A 135 -6.34 -7.93 -11.53
CA ARG A 135 -7.69 -7.48 -11.18
C ARG A 135 -8.57 -8.64 -10.73
N GLU A 136 -8.48 -9.76 -11.42
CA GLU A 136 -9.21 -10.97 -11.07
C GLU A 136 -8.66 -11.59 -9.77
N ALA A 137 -7.34 -11.80 -9.71
CA ALA A 137 -6.67 -12.43 -8.55
C ALA A 137 -6.90 -11.67 -7.25
N LEU A 138 -6.95 -10.35 -7.28
CA LEU A 138 -7.17 -9.49 -6.11
C LEU A 138 -8.64 -9.15 -5.85
N GLY A 139 -9.55 -9.56 -6.72
CA GLY A 139 -10.98 -9.30 -6.57
C GLY A 139 -11.36 -7.84 -6.66
N LEU A 140 -10.74 -7.07 -7.56
CA LEU A 140 -10.92 -5.61 -7.63
C LEU A 140 -12.26 -5.17 -8.22
N ALA A 141 -12.97 -6.04 -8.92
CA ALA A 141 -14.24 -5.72 -9.55
C ALA A 141 -15.36 -5.35 -8.55
N THR A 142 -15.27 -5.83 -7.31
CA THR A 142 -16.28 -5.61 -6.26
C THR A 142 -15.92 -4.51 -5.27
N VAL A 143 -14.80 -3.83 -5.49
CA VAL A 143 -14.33 -2.76 -4.60
C VAL A 143 -15.19 -1.51 -4.77
N LYS A 144 -15.68 -0.97 -3.66
CA LYS A 144 -16.54 0.23 -3.62
C LYS A 144 -15.76 1.53 -3.63
N GLN A 145 -14.56 1.52 -3.06
CA GLN A 145 -13.69 2.69 -3.01
C GLN A 145 -13.22 3.10 -4.41
N LYS A 146 -12.86 4.39 -4.55
CA LYS A 146 -12.17 4.86 -5.74
C LYS A 146 -10.79 4.23 -5.82
N LEU A 147 -10.63 3.27 -6.72
CA LEU A 147 -9.43 2.44 -6.83
C LEU A 147 -8.78 2.58 -8.20
N ARG A 148 -7.46 2.67 -8.21
CA ARG A 148 -6.63 2.56 -9.41
C ARG A 148 -5.63 1.41 -9.25
N LEU A 149 -5.45 0.62 -10.28
CA LEU A 149 -4.36 -0.34 -10.40
C LEU A 149 -3.28 0.24 -11.32
N GLN A 150 -2.04 0.23 -10.87
CA GLN A 150 -0.89 0.70 -11.61
C GLN A 150 0.19 -0.38 -11.65
N LEU A 151 0.63 -0.74 -12.84
CA LEU A 151 1.80 -1.60 -13.02
C LEU A 151 3.06 -0.79 -12.74
N ALA A 152 3.98 -1.38 -12.00
CA ALA A 152 5.19 -0.70 -11.54
C ALA A 152 6.42 -1.61 -11.55
N CYS A 153 7.57 -0.99 -11.63
CA CYS A 153 8.86 -1.60 -11.39
C CYS A 153 9.70 -0.61 -10.58
N ALA A 154 10.10 -1.02 -9.37
CA ALA A 154 10.87 -0.18 -8.46
C ALA A 154 12.39 -0.32 -8.61
N LEU A 155 12.86 -1.06 -9.62
CA LEU A 155 14.28 -1.24 -9.91
C LEU A 155 14.86 -0.11 -10.76
#